data_4e2d06449c31fee8b0dadf3b25a555ee
#
_entry.id   4e2d06449c31fee8b0dadf3b25a555ee
#
_cell.length_a   1.000
_cell.length_b   1.000
_cell.length_c   1.000
_cell.angle_alpha   90.00
_cell.angle_beta   90.00
_cell.angle_gamma   90.00
#
_symmetry.space_group_name_H-M   'P 1'
#
loop_
_entity.id
_entity.type
_entity.pdbx_description
1 polymer ?
#
loop_
_entity_poly.entity_id
_entity_poly.type
_entity_poly.pdbx_seq_one_letter_code
_entity_poly.pdbx_strand_id
1 'polypeptide(L)'
;LRDVTGNRRFWPVHVPGTGKHHPWELDCVDQIWAEAIHLYNEGEELFLKGAEAEEAYKMQQEAMESDDREGIVQDYLDRLLPDNWASMDIYQRRAFLGGGEFETVGVKGTVMRERVCIMEIWVECFGKERQNLKKADSYEIEGILNKIGGWKKYDSNTTGKTKVPLYGVQKTFVRMDEKPEETR
;
A
#
# COMPACT_ATOMS: atom_id res chain seq x y z
N LEU A 1 4.63 -11.25 -4.57
CA LEU A 1 3.42 -10.76 -5.24
C LEU A 1 3.41 -9.22 -5.21
N ARG A 2 3.01 -8.59 -6.31
CA ARG A 2 3.06 -7.10 -6.47
C ARG A 2 1.70 -6.46 -6.70
N ASP A 3 0.63 -7.24 -6.76
CA ASP A 3 -0.71 -6.70 -7.01
C ASP A 3 -1.34 -6.19 -5.71
N VAL A 4 -1.40 -4.86 -5.57
CA VAL A 4 -2.00 -4.17 -4.41
C VAL A 4 -3.54 -4.20 -4.41
N THR A 5 -4.18 -4.61 -5.51
CA THR A 5 -5.65 -4.68 -5.60
C THR A 5 -6.22 -6.00 -5.07
N GLY A 6 -5.36 -6.86 -4.57
CA GLY A 6 -5.67 -8.18 -4.05
C GLY A 6 -5.21 -9.28 -5.02
N ASN A 7 -4.36 -10.13 -4.54
CA ASN A 7 -3.76 -11.24 -5.30
C ASN A 7 -4.72 -12.42 -5.49
N ARG A 8 -6.03 -12.19 -5.60
CA ARG A 8 -7.09 -13.21 -5.67
C ARG A 8 -6.90 -14.29 -6.75
N ARG A 9 -5.99 -14.04 -7.72
CA ARG A 9 -5.65 -14.98 -8.80
C ARG A 9 -4.42 -15.82 -8.50
N PHE A 10 -3.76 -15.55 -7.37
CA PHE A 10 -2.54 -16.22 -6.99
C PHE A 10 -2.73 -16.89 -5.64
N TRP A 11 -2.47 -18.16 -5.59
CA TRP A 11 -2.45 -18.91 -4.34
C TRP A 11 -1.01 -19.35 -4.08
N PRO A 12 -0.26 -18.64 -3.23
CA PRO A 12 1.08 -19.02 -2.88
C PRO A 12 1.06 -20.32 -2.08
N VAL A 13 1.73 -21.34 -2.57
CA VAL A 13 1.91 -22.60 -1.85
C VAL A 13 3.38 -22.72 -1.49
N HIS A 14 3.68 -22.83 -0.19
CA HIS A 14 5.03 -23.06 0.27
C HIS A 14 5.43 -24.51 -0.02
N VAL A 15 6.41 -24.71 -0.90
CA VAL A 15 6.93 -26.02 -1.25
C VAL A 15 8.28 -26.21 -0.55
N PRO A 16 8.36 -26.91 0.60
CA PRO A 16 9.61 -27.18 1.31
C PRO A 16 10.40 -28.29 0.62
N GLY A 17 10.71 -28.10 -0.66
CA GLY A 17 11.37 -29.10 -1.47
C GLY A 17 12.87 -28.95 -1.53
N THR A 18 13.58 -30.06 -1.54
CA THR A 18 15.04 -30.11 -1.76
C THR A 18 15.40 -30.03 -3.25
N GLY A 19 14.44 -29.87 -4.15
CA GLY A 19 14.65 -29.84 -5.60
C GLY A 19 15.10 -31.14 -6.22
N LYS A 20 15.01 -32.26 -5.49
CA LYS A 20 15.54 -33.58 -5.92
C LYS A 20 14.54 -34.43 -6.72
N HIS A 21 13.31 -34.04 -6.83
CA HIS A 21 12.28 -34.78 -7.57
C HIS A 21 11.84 -34.00 -8.80
N HIS A 22 11.93 -34.64 -9.96
CA HIS A 22 11.36 -34.10 -11.19
C HIS A 22 9.86 -34.45 -11.25
N PRO A 23 8.97 -33.44 -11.48
CA PRO A 23 7.53 -33.70 -11.54
C PRO A 23 7.12 -34.76 -12.57
N TRP A 24 7.90 -34.93 -13.60
CA TRP A 24 7.67 -35.88 -14.70
C TRP A 24 7.97 -37.35 -14.34
N GLU A 25 8.58 -37.59 -13.21
CA GLU A 25 8.93 -38.95 -12.71
C GLU A 25 7.84 -39.46 -11.72
N LEU A 26 6.75 -38.72 -11.53
CA LEU A 26 5.68 -39.14 -10.65
C LEU A 26 4.71 -40.05 -11.41
N ASP A 27 4.70 -41.33 -11.08
CA ASP A 27 3.71 -42.31 -11.60
C ASP A 27 2.25 -41.95 -11.26
N CYS A 28 2.04 -40.94 -10.43
CA CYS A 28 0.71 -40.52 -9.96
C CYS A 28 0.08 -39.36 -10.77
N VAL A 29 0.72 -38.84 -11.81
CA VAL A 29 0.21 -37.68 -12.56
C VAL A 29 -1.17 -37.96 -13.15
N ASP A 30 -1.35 -39.13 -13.77
CA ASP A 30 -2.65 -39.53 -14.34
C ASP A 30 -3.73 -39.71 -13.27
N GLN A 31 -3.35 -40.17 -12.08
CA GLN A 31 -4.28 -40.30 -10.95
C GLN A 31 -4.71 -38.94 -10.43
N ILE A 32 -3.79 -37.99 -10.31
CA ILE A 32 -4.10 -36.59 -9.90
C ILE A 32 -5.10 -35.97 -10.88
N TRP A 33 -4.88 -36.14 -12.18
CA TRP A 33 -5.82 -35.64 -13.20
C TRP A 33 -7.18 -36.34 -13.17
N ALA A 34 -7.18 -37.65 -12.96
CA ALA A 34 -8.43 -38.42 -12.85
C ALA A 34 -9.26 -37.95 -11.64
N GLU A 35 -8.63 -37.73 -10.49
CA GLU A 35 -9.28 -37.20 -9.29
C GLU A 35 -9.81 -35.77 -9.51
N ALA A 36 -9.02 -34.87 -10.11
CA ALA A 36 -9.42 -33.53 -10.41
C ALA A 36 -10.65 -33.50 -11.36
N ILE A 37 -10.70 -34.35 -12.37
CA ILE A 37 -11.86 -34.50 -13.27
C ILE A 37 -13.07 -35.03 -12.53
N HIS A 38 -12.87 -36.00 -11.63
CA HIS A 38 -13.95 -36.56 -10.82
C HIS A 38 -14.57 -35.47 -9.94
N LEU A 39 -13.77 -34.72 -9.17
CA LEU A 39 -14.24 -33.63 -8.32
C LEU A 39 -14.95 -32.54 -9.13
N TYR A 40 -14.40 -32.16 -10.28
CA TYR A 40 -15.06 -31.21 -11.19
C TYR A 40 -16.43 -31.68 -11.65
N ASN A 41 -16.58 -32.97 -12.00
CA ASN A 41 -17.86 -33.55 -12.42
C ASN A 41 -18.87 -33.67 -11.26
N GLU A 42 -18.41 -33.81 -10.03
CA GLU A 42 -19.24 -33.77 -8.82
C GLU A 42 -19.67 -32.35 -8.44
N GLY A 43 -19.15 -31.32 -9.13
CA GLY A 43 -19.55 -29.93 -8.93
C GLY A 43 -18.70 -29.23 -7.86
N GLU A 44 -17.47 -29.70 -7.59
CA GLU A 44 -16.53 -29.00 -6.73
C GLU A 44 -16.32 -27.57 -7.23
N GLU A 45 -16.39 -26.63 -6.32
CA GLU A 45 -16.25 -25.22 -6.68
C GLU A 45 -14.79 -24.86 -6.97
N LEU A 46 -14.56 -24.10 -8.05
CA LEU A 46 -13.21 -23.68 -8.48
C LEU A 46 -12.69 -22.44 -7.73
N PHE A 47 -13.22 -22.14 -6.55
CA PHE A 47 -12.81 -21.02 -5.71
C PHE A 47 -13.00 -21.36 -4.24
N LEU A 48 -12.10 -20.81 -3.42
CA LEU A 48 -12.11 -21.05 -1.98
C LEU A 48 -13.18 -20.24 -1.28
N LYS A 49 -13.75 -20.80 -0.20
CA LYS A 49 -14.76 -20.18 0.65
C LYS A 49 -14.42 -20.32 2.13
N GLY A 50 -15.03 -19.48 2.95
CA GLY A 50 -14.92 -19.59 4.40
C GLY A 50 -13.48 -19.56 4.91
N ALA A 51 -13.14 -20.47 5.80
CA ALA A 51 -11.83 -20.55 6.46
C ALA A 51 -10.67 -20.73 5.47
N GLU A 52 -10.84 -21.49 4.42
CA GLU A 52 -9.83 -21.72 3.38
C GLU A 52 -9.51 -20.44 2.59
N ALA A 53 -10.53 -19.63 2.31
CA ALA A 53 -10.35 -18.33 1.67
C ALA A 53 -9.59 -17.35 2.59
N GLU A 54 -9.86 -17.38 3.89
CA GLU A 54 -9.15 -16.57 4.87
C GLU A 54 -7.68 -17.00 5.00
N GLU A 55 -7.41 -18.29 5.00
CA GLU A 55 -6.05 -18.80 5.04
C GLU A 55 -5.27 -18.45 3.77
N ALA A 56 -5.88 -18.64 2.60
CA ALA A 56 -5.29 -18.24 1.34
C ALA A 56 -4.99 -16.73 1.30
N TYR A 57 -5.87 -15.90 1.85
CA TYR A 57 -5.63 -14.47 1.97
C TYR A 57 -4.42 -14.16 2.87
N LYS A 58 -4.28 -14.83 4.01
CA LYS A 58 -3.10 -14.66 4.88
C LYS A 58 -1.82 -15.04 4.15
N MET A 59 -1.80 -16.19 3.47
CA MET A 59 -0.65 -16.62 2.68
C MET A 59 -0.31 -15.63 1.55
N GLN A 60 -1.33 -15.03 0.93
CA GLN A 60 -1.13 -13.98 -0.07
C GLN A 60 -0.46 -12.73 0.53
N GLN A 61 -0.90 -12.31 1.73
CA GLN A 61 -0.30 -11.18 2.43
C GLN A 61 1.16 -11.45 2.82
N GLU A 62 1.46 -12.64 3.33
CA GLU A 62 2.82 -13.06 3.68
C GLU A 62 3.75 -13.13 2.46
N ALA A 63 3.20 -13.53 1.30
CA ALA A 63 3.94 -13.59 0.04
C ALA A 63 4.05 -12.25 -0.69
N MET A 64 3.46 -11.18 -0.16
CA MET A 64 3.62 -9.84 -0.72
C MET A 64 5.03 -9.32 -0.47
N GLU A 65 5.64 -8.81 -1.54
CA GLU A 65 6.92 -8.12 -1.47
C GLU A 65 6.76 -6.85 -0.60
N SER A 66 7.61 -6.67 0.41
CA SER A 66 7.68 -5.43 1.16
C SER A 66 8.40 -4.37 0.31
N ASP A 67 7.90 -3.15 0.34
CA ASP A 67 8.58 -2.01 -0.27
C ASP A 67 9.37 -1.29 0.84
N ASP A 68 10.69 -1.19 0.68
CA ASP A 68 11.57 -0.57 1.67
C ASP A 68 11.20 0.90 1.94
N ARG A 69 10.42 1.51 1.07
CA ARG A 69 9.89 2.87 1.25
C ARG A 69 8.71 2.96 2.22
N GLU A 70 8.09 1.85 2.61
CA GLU A 70 6.90 1.85 3.49
C GLU A 70 7.18 2.57 4.81
N GLY A 71 8.29 2.24 5.49
CA GLY A 71 8.68 2.90 6.73
C GLY A 71 8.93 4.41 6.56
N ILE A 72 9.57 4.80 5.47
CA ILE A 72 9.86 6.22 5.16
C ILE A 72 8.55 7.00 4.93
N VAL A 73 7.61 6.39 4.20
CA VAL A 73 6.29 7.00 3.95
C VAL A 73 5.48 7.07 5.23
N GLN A 74 5.50 6.02 6.06
CA GLN A 74 4.82 6.00 7.36
C GLN A 74 5.33 7.15 8.25
N ASP A 75 6.65 7.28 8.43
CA ASP A 75 7.26 8.35 9.22
C ASP A 75 6.87 9.74 8.70
N TYR A 76 6.84 9.91 7.37
CA TYR A 76 6.40 11.14 6.73
C TYR A 76 4.93 11.47 7.02
N LEU A 77 4.06 10.47 6.97
CA LEU A 77 2.62 10.63 7.19
C LEU A 77 2.27 10.91 8.65
N ASP A 78 3.01 10.34 9.60
CA ASP A 78 2.75 10.46 11.03
C ASP A 78 3.47 11.65 11.67
N ARG A 79 4.38 12.28 10.93
CA ARG A 79 5.06 13.49 11.41
C ARG A 79 4.06 14.63 11.59
N LEU A 80 4.03 15.21 12.77
CA LEU A 80 3.25 16.41 13.06
C LEU A 80 3.76 17.59 12.25
N LEU A 81 2.85 18.37 11.71
CA LEU A 81 3.10 19.53 10.87
C LEU A 81 3.00 20.83 11.66
N PRO A 82 3.74 21.88 11.28
CA PRO A 82 3.51 23.23 11.81
C PRO A 82 2.13 23.75 11.40
N ASP A 83 1.55 24.61 12.21
CA ASP A 83 0.23 25.24 11.94
C ASP A 83 0.18 26.00 10.62
N ASN A 84 1.32 26.55 10.19
CA ASN A 84 1.46 27.30 8.94
C ASN A 84 1.86 26.45 7.74
N TRP A 85 1.80 25.11 7.84
CA TRP A 85 2.23 24.18 6.78
C TRP A 85 1.69 24.52 5.39
N ALA A 86 0.42 24.91 5.31
CA ALA A 86 -0.24 25.21 4.03
C ALA A 86 0.36 26.43 3.32
N SER A 87 0.96 27.37 4.06
CA SER A 87 1.59 28.59 3.52
C SER A 87 3.09 28.44 3.27
N MET A 88 3.71 27.37 3.75
CA MET A 88 5.14 27.11 3.55
C MET A 88 5.43 26.74 2.08
N ASP A 89 6.54 27.28 1.56
CA ASP A 89 7.06 26.88 0.26
C ASP A 89 7.77 25.50 0.33
N ILE A 90 8.18 24.98 -0.83
CA ILE A 90 8.78 23.63 -0.91
C ILE A 90 10.12 23.55 -0.16
N TYR A 91 10.90 24.61 -0.14
CA TYR A 91 12.19 24.63 0.54
C TYR A 91 12.02 24.63 2.06
N GLN A 92 11.08 25.44 2.56
CA GLN A 92 10.70 25.46 3.97
C GLN A 92 10.17 24.10 4.44
N ARG A 93 9.30 23.45 3.65
CA ARG A 93 8.79 22.12 3.97
C ARG A 93 9.90 21.07 4.01
N ARG A 94 10.79 21.08 3.02
CA ARG A 94 11.92 20.15 2.98
C ARG A 94 12.91 20.39 4.12
N ALA A 95 13.18 21.64 4.48
CA ALA A 95 14.02 21.99 5.64
C ALA A 95 13.42 21.46 6.94
N PHE A 96 12.12 21.65 7.15
CA PHE A 96 11.41 21.11 8.30
C PHE A 96 11.43 19.56 8.35
N LEU A 97 11.22 18.90 7.22
CA LEU A 97 11.22 17.44 7.12
C LEU A 97 12.62 16.84 7.29
N GLY A 98 13.65 17.53 6.81
CA GLY A 98 15.03 17.05 6.84
C GLY A 98 15.72 17.18 8.20
N GLY A 99 15.15 17.92 9.15
CA GLY A 99 15.71 18.10 10.50
C GLY A 99 17.11 18.74 10.51
N GLY A 100 17.44 19.55 9.50
CA GLY A 100 18.75 20.17 9.36
C GLY A 100 18.94 21.37 10.30
N GLU A 101 20.18 21.62 10.71
CA GLU A 101 20.59 22.72 11.63
C GLU A 101 20.30 24.15 11.08
N PHE A 102 19.92 24.27 9.80
CA PHE A 102 19.46 25.52 9.17
C PHE A 102 17.98 25.83 9.39
N GLU A 103 17.48 25.27 10.37
CA GLU A 103 16.14 25.31 10.82
C GLU A 103 15.62 26.68 11.11
N THR A 104 14.45 26.80 10.77
CA THR A 104 13.39 27.46 11.54
C THR A 104 13.52 27.11 13.03
N VAL A 105 14.52 27.68 13.69
CA VAL A 105 14.78 27.53 15.13
C VAL A 105 13.46 27.76 15.86
N GLY A 106 12.86 26.67 16.37
CA GLY A 106 11.65 26.73 17.18
C GLY A 106 10.31 26.36 16.50
N VAL A 107 10.27 26.04 15.20
CA VAL A 107 9.02 25.54 14.58
C VAL A 107 8.80 24.08 14.96
N LYS A 108 7.83 23.85 15.84
CA LYS A 108 7.42 22.50 16.22
C LYS A 108 6.20 22.07 15.41
N GLY A 109 6.14 20.80 15.04
CA GLY A 109 4.92 20.21 14.52
C GLY A 109 3.90 20.01 15.64
N THR A 110 2.69 20.48 15.42
CA THR A 110 1.57 20.45 16.37
C THR A 110 0.32 19.83 15.76
N VAL A 111 0.22 19.85 14.43
CA VAL A 111 -0.99 19.44 13.69
C VAL A 111 -0.75 18.10 13.01
N MET A 112 -1.67 17.16 13.19
CA MET A 112 -1.65 15.90 12.47
C MET A 112 -2.02 16.10 10.99
N ARG A 113 -1.36 15.37 10.10
CA ARG A 113 -1.65 15.38 8.68
C ARG A 113 -2.99 14.68 8.42
N GLU A 114 -3.97 15.42 7.95
CA GLU A 114 -5.30 14.90 7.62
C GLU A 114 -5.43 14.47 6.16
N ARG A 115 -4.64 15.07 5.28
CA ARG A 115 -4.70 14.84 3.82
C ARG A 115 -3.31 14.75 3.24
N VAL A 116 -3.20 13.97 2.17
CA VAL A 116 -1.97 13.84 1.39
C VAL A 116 -2.31 13.55 -0.06
N CYS A 117 -1.44 13.94 -0.99
CA CYS A 117 -1.49 13.48 -2.37
C CYS A 117 -0.17 12.78 -2.76
N ILE A 118 -0.23 11.99 -3.82
CA ILE A 118 0.96 11.25 -4.30
C ILE A 118 2.10 12.20 -4.66
N MET A 119 1.78 13.36 -5.23
CA MET A 119 2.79 14.38 -5.59
C MET A 119 3.52 14.95 -4.36
N GLU A 120 2.83 15.10 -3.21
CA GLU A 120 3.47 15.51 -1.96
C GLU A 120 4.49 14.45 -1.49
N ILE A 121 4.09 13.18 -1.47
CA ILE A 121 4.99 12.08 -1.09
C ILE A 121 6.20 12.05 -2.03
N TRP A 122 5.97 12.14 -3.33
CA TRP A 122 7.04 12.15 -4.32
C TRP A 122 8.06 13.28 -4.11
N VAL A 123 7.58 14.49 -3.88
CA VAL A 123 8.42 15.69 -3.81
C VAL A 123 8.97 15.94 -2.42
N GLU A 124 8.15 15.77 -1.39
CA GLU A 124 8.52 16.12 -0.01
C GLU A 124 9.18 14.95 0.72
N CYS A 125 8.61 13.75 0.62
CA CYS A 125 9.13 12.56 1.30
C CYS A 125 10.33 11.97 0.56
N PHE A 126 10.23 11.77 -0.77
CA PHE A 126 11.31 11.18 -1.56
C PHE A 126 12.29 12.20 -2.15
N GLY A 127 12.06 13.50 -1.98
CA GLY A 127 12.95 14.55 -2.48
C GLY A 127 13.07 14.62 -4.00
N LYS A 128 12.13 14.00 -4.74
CA LYS A 128 12.20 13.92 -6.21
C LYS A 128 11.63 15.17 -6.89
N GLU A 129 12.00 15.37 -8.15
CA GLU A 129 11.47 16.46 -8.96
C GLU A 129 10.08 16.10 -9.53
N ARG A 130 9.14 17.08 -9.53
CA ARG A 130 7.74 16.90 -9.98
C ARG A 130 7.63 16.28 -11.36
N GLN A 131 8.45 16.75 -12.29
CA GLN A 131 8.43 16.33 -13.68
C GLN A 131 8.84 14.88 -13.90
N ASN A 132 9.50 14.28 -12.93
CA ASN A 132 9.99 12.91 -13.02
C ASN A 132 8.97 11.87 -12.52
N LEU A 133 7.83 12.32 -11.96
CA LEU A 133 6.78 11.41 -11.51
C LEU A 133 6.09 10.72 -12.70
N LYS A 134 6.28 9.42 -12.82
CA LYS A 134 5.64 8.59 -13.83
C LYS A 134 4.37 7.92 -13.26
N LYS A 135 3.55 7.42 -14.17
CA LYS A 135 2.33 6.71 -13.79
C LYS A 135 2.60 5.45 -12.96
N ALA A 136 3.70 4.75 -13.26
CA ALA A 136 4.13 3.59 -12.47
C ALA A 136 4.45 3.97 -11.02
N ASP A 137 5.25 5.04 -10.81
CA ASP A 137 5.58 5.54 -9.48
C ASP A 137 4.32 5.92 -8.67
N SER A 138 3.32 6.49 -9.36
CA SER A 138 2.05 6.84 -8.74
C SER A 138 1.29 5.61 -8.24
N TYR A 139 1.30 4.51 -8.99
CA TYR A 139 0.70 3.26 -8.57
C TYR A 139 1.45 2.61 -7.40
N GLU A 140 2.78 2.67 -7.43
CA GLU A 140 3.61 2.14 -6.34
C GLU A 140 3.35 2.89 -5.02
N ILE A 141 3.33 4.23 -5.06
CA ILE A 141 3.04 5.05 -3.88
C ILE A 141 1.61 4.81 -3.38
N GLU A 142 0.63 4.69 -4.28
CA GLU A 142 -0.75 4.34 -3.91
C GLU A 142 -0.79 2.96 -3.25
N GLY A 143 0.01 2.02 -3.73
CA GLY A 143 0.18 0.70 -3.13
C GLY A 143 0.72 0.77 -1.71
N ILE A 144 1.75 1.57 -1.48
CA ILE A 144 2.32 1.80 -0.15
C ILE A 144 1.26 2.39 0.79
N LEU A 145 0.50 3.41 0.36
CA LEU A 145 -0.56 4.01 1.17
C LEU A 145 -1.64 3.00 1.57
N ASN A 146 -2.05 2.14 0.63
CA ASN A 146 -3.04 1.10 0.91
C ASN A 146 -2.52 0.05 1.90
N LYS A 147 -1.22 -0.28 1.83
CA LYS A 147 -0.59 -1.27 2.72
C LYS A 147 -0.36 -0.73 4.13
N ILE A 148 0.08 0.51 4.25
CA ILE A 148 0.20 1.20 5.54
C ILE A 148 -1.15 1.25 6.24
N GLY A 149 -2.24 1.41 5.49
CA GLY A 149 -3.58 1.57 6.05
C GLY A 149 -3.82 2.95 6.67
N GLY A 150 -4.99 3.13 7.30
CA GLY A 150 -5.36 4.42 7.91
C GLY A 150 -5.62 5.56 6.92
N TRP A 151 -5.55 5.32 5.62
CA TRP A 151 -5.77 6.30 4.55
C TRP A 151 -6.76 5.79 3.52
N LYS A 152 -7.72 6.63 3.14
CA LYS A 152 -8.67 6.32 2.06
C LYS A 152 -8.66 7.41 1.00
N LYS A 153 -9.03 7.06 -0.24
CA LYS A 153 -9.25 8.06 -1.28
C LYS A 153 -10.36 9.02 -0.87
N TYR A 154 -10.14 10.30 -1.13
CA TYR A 154 -11.18 11.31 -0.93
C TYR A 154 -12.39 11.03 -1.83
N ASP A 155 -13.56 10.86 -1.26
CA ASP A 155 -14.78 10.41 -1.91
C ASP A 155 -15.94 11.42 -1.86
N SER A 156 -15.73 12.57 -1.20
CA SER A 156 -16.79 13.58 -1.06
C SER A 156 -17.11 14.35 -2.36
N ASN A 157 -16.41 14.03 -3.46
CA ASN A 157 -16.76 14.51 -4.79
C ASN A 157 -16.53 13.41 -5.84
N THR A 158 -17.17 13.53 -7.02
CA THR A 158 -17.14 12.54 -8.10
C THR A 158 -15.72 12.24 -8.63
N THR A 159 -14.78 13.16 -8.47
CA THR A 159 -13.43 13.03 -9.06
C THR A 159 -12.35 12.56 -8.07
N GLY A 160 -12.63 12.59 -6.76
CA GLY A 160 -11.65 12.31 -5.72
C GLY A 160 -10.49 13.32 -5.67
N LYS A 161 -10.68 14.51 -6.28
CA LYS A 161 -9.63 15.53 -6.41
C LYS A 161 -9.93 16.73 -5.53
N THR A 162 -8.90 17.26 -4.87
CA THR A 162 -8.97 18.51 -4.12
C THR A 162 -7.82 19.43 -4.53
N LYS A 163 -7.95 20.72 -4.20
CA LYS A 163 -6.85 21.68 -4.36
C LYS A 163 -5.86 21.48 -3.22
N VAL A 164 -4.64 21.10 -3.57
CA VAL A 164 -3.52 20.90 -2.63
C VAL A 164 -2.56 22.07 -2.75
N PRO A 165 -2.21 22.77 -1.64
CA PRO A 165 -1.22 23.83 -1.67
C PRO A 165 0.07 23.38 -2.37
N LEU A 166 0.68 24.26 -3.17
CA LEU A 166 1.85 24.03 -4.01
C LEU A 166 1.65 23.07 -5.20
N TYR A 167 0.70 22.11 -5.15
CA TYR A 167 0.58 21.02 -6.13
C TYR A 167 -0.65 21.12 -7.02
N GLY A 168 -1.54 22.11 -6.78
CA GLY A 168 -2.74 22.30 -7.59
C GLY A 168 -3.81 21.26 -7.32
N VAL A 169 -4.61 20.91 -8.33
CA VAL A 169 -5.71 19.94 -8.19
C VAL A 169 -5.17 18.52 -8.34
N GLN A 170 -5.19 17.75 -7.26
CA GLN A 170 -4.66 16.40 -7.17
C GLN A 170 -5.72 15.42 -6.66
N LYS A 171 -5.59 14.13 -7.00
CA LYS A 171 -6.26 13.06 -6.26
C LYS A 171 -5.66 13.02 -4.86
N THR A 172 -6.51 13.05 -3.84
CA THR A 172 -6.09 13.11 -2.45
C THR A 172 -6.53 11.88 -1.68
N PHE A 173 -5.76 11.58 -0.66
CA PHE A 173 -6.08 10.61 0.37
C PHE A 173 -6.34 11.36 1.66
N VAL A 174 -7.29 10.89 2.43
CA VAL A 174 -7.66 11.44 3.74
C VAL A 174 -7.40 10.40 4.81
N ARG A 175 -6.93 10.86 5.96
CA ARG A 175 -6.74 10.00 7.12
C ARG A 175 -8.11 9.50 7.58
N MET A 176 -8.21 8.22 7.86
CA MET A 176 -9.39 7.66 8.51
C MET A 176 -9.27 7.92 10.01
N ASP A 177 -10.31 8.49 10.60
CA ASP A 177 -10.39 8.59 12.05
C ASP A 177 -10.41 7.17 12.62
N GLU A 178 -9.50 6.87 13.53
CA GLU A 178 -9.61 5.66 14.36
C GLU A 178 -10.91 5.79 15.16
N LYS A 179 -11.94 5.02 14.78
CA LYS A 179 -13.07 4.85 15.69
C LYS A 179 -12.51 4.17 16.93
N PRO A 180 -12.71 4.74 18.15
CA PRO A 180 -12.35 4.03 19.37
C PRO A 180 -13.08 2.68 19.31
N GLU A 181 -12.32 1.59 19.47
CA GLU A 181 -12.90 0.26 19.67
C GLU A 181 -13.88 0.36 20.83
N GLU A 182 -15.16 0.19 20.55
CA GLU A 182 -16.14 -0.07 21.59
C GLU A 182 -15.76 -1.39 22.24
N THR A 183 -15.07 -1.30 23.36
CA THR A 183 -14.78 -2.43 24.25
C THR A 183 -16.14 -2.98 24.71
N ARG A 184 -16.49 -4.12 24.17
CA ARG A 184 -17.58 -4.96 24.67
C ARG A 184 -17.02 -6.03 25.61
#